data_ea0e95d255841f81b6f3fafcb12e53cf
#
_entry.id   ea0e95d255841f81b6f3fafcb12e53cf
#
_cell.length_a   1.000
_cell.length_b   1.000
_cell.length_c   1.000
_cell.angle_alpha   90.00
_cell.angle_beta   90.00
_cell.angle_gamma   90.00
#
_symmetry.space_group_name_H-M   'P 1'
#
loop_
_entity.id
_entity.type
_entity.pdbx_description
1 polymer ?
#
loop_
_entity_poly.entity_id
_entity_poly.type
_entity_poly.pdbx_seq_one_letter_code
_entity_poly.pdbx_strand_id
1 'polypeptide(L)'
;MKIIEDTSLYAPVHDIGWDFPLWSEILPGLWLGGTDDDDTIETGVDTYKPRMITKDDFDTVVTLYSWAQPVDWLVEEVRYGFYDSEIGHIDFSAVERAADFAYQAWKSGKRILIRCQAGINRSSLVMAHVLMKDRYTAREAIDLMREKRSKAVLLNKHFVDYLVMSDEVPLER
;
A
#
# COMPACT_ATOMS: atom_id res chain seq x y z
N MET A 1 7.72 -18.20 17.57
CA MET A 1 7.99 -16.98 16.80
C MET A 1 9.43 -17.11 16.29
N LYS A 2 9.63 -17.35 14.99
CA LYS A 2 10.96 -17.37 14.37
C LYS A 2 11.45 -15.92 14.34
N ILE A 3 12.58 -15.64 14.94
CA ILE A 3 13.24 -14.34 14.81
C ILE A 3 13.86 -14.33 13.41
N ILE A 4 13.52 -13.35 12.60
CA ILE A 4 14.19 -13.12 11.32
C ILE A 4 15.60 -12.63 11.65
N GLU A 5 16.60 -13.46 11.39
CA GLU A 5 18.00 -13.12 11.64
C GLU A 5 18.54 -12.10 10.63
N ASP A 6 17.95 -12.01 9.44
CA ASP A 6 18.34 -11.06 8.39
C ASP A 6 17.59 -9.72 8.53
N THR A 7 18.19 -8.80 9.26
CA THR A 7 17.68 -7.44 9.44
C THR A 7 17.92 -6.53 8.22
N SER A 8 18.57 -7.01 7.17
CA SER A 8 18.87 -6.21 5.97
C SER A 8 17.62 -5.73 5.22
N LEU A 9 16.47 -6.40 5.44
CA LEU A 9 15.17 -6.01 4.89
C LEU A 9 14.47 -4.89 5.66
N TYR A 10 14.92 -4.55 6.87
CA TYR A 10 14.31 -3.45 7.59
C TYR A 10 14.71 -2.11 6.99
N ALA A 11 13.75 -1.20 6.89
CA ALA A 11 14.03 0.15 6.41
C ALA A 11 15.01 0.85 7.37
N PRO A 12 15.94 1.67 6.83
CA PRO A 12 16.85 2.45 7.68
C PRO A 12 16.04 3.42 8.57
N VAL A 13 16.41 3.52 9.83
CA VAL A 13 15.74 4.42 10.79
C VAL A 13 16.21 5.86 10.64
N HIS A 14 17.38 6.09 10.00
CA HIS A 14 18.00 7.38 9.82
C HIS A 14 18.11 7.73 8.33
N ASP A 15 18.07 9.03 8.02
CA ASP A 15 18.20 9.59 6.67
C ASP A 15 17.07 9.18 5.69
N ILE A 16 15.86 8.97 6.21
CA ILE A 16 14.68 8.80 5.39
C ILE A 16 14.20 10.19 4.96
N GLY A 17 14.53 10.58 3.74
CA GLY A 17 13.92 11.74 3.11
C GLY A 17 12.42 11.50 2.90
N TRP A 18 11.60 12.42 3.39
CA TRP A 18 10.15 12.42 3.16
C TRP A 18 9.75 13.14 1.87
N ASP A 19 10.74 13.47 1.03
CA ASP A 19 10.53 14.13 -0.25
C ASP A 19 10.30 13.08 -1.34
N PHE A 20 9.09 12.58 -1.42
CA PHE A 20 8.64 11.66 -2.47
C PHE A 20 7.23 12.07 -2.95
N PRO A 21 6.89 11.79 -4.22
CA PRO A 21 5.60 12.19 -4.77
C PRO A 21 4.43 11.52 -4.01
N LEU A 22 3.25 12.16 -4.05
CA LEU A 22 2.03 11.63 -3.43
C LEU A 22 1.74 10.20 -3.89
N TRP A 23 1.91 9.93 -5.18
CA TRP A 23 1.76 8.62 -5.80
C TRP A 23 3.00 8.27 -6.64
N SER A 24 3.41 7.01 -6.61
CA SER A 24 4.54 6.48 -7.39
C SER A 24 4.10 5.26 -8.19
N GLU A 25 4.41 5.22 -9.46
CA GLU A 25 4.18 4.03 -10.28
C GLU A 25 5.22 2.96 -9.96
N ILE A 26 4.77 1.82 -9.50
CA ILE A 26 5.64 0.68 -9.13
C ILE A 26 5.88 -0.21 -10.34
N LEU A 27 4.81 -0.56 -11.03
CA LEU A 27 4.80 -1.23 -12.33
C LEU A 27 3.79 -0.51 -13.24
N PRO A 28 3.87 -0.66 -14.57
CA PRO A 28 2.94 -0.01 -15.48
C PRO A 28 1.47 -0.22 -15.09
N GLY A 29 0.77 0.88 -14.78
CA GLY A 29 -0.63 0.87 -14.32
C GLY A 29 -0.85 0.51 -12.86
N LEU A 30 0.18 0.19 -12.08
CA LEU A 30 0.09 -0.17 -10.67
C LEU A 30 0.82 0.87 -9.80
N TRP A 31 0.06 1.61 -8.99
CA TRP A 31 0.52 2.77 -8.26
C TRP A 31 0.40 2.60 -6.75
N LEU A 32 1.38 3.12 -6.04
CA LEU A 32 1.47 3.13 -4.58
C LEU A 32 1.47 4.57 -4.09
N GLY A 33 0.66 4.88 -3.06
CA GLY A 33 0.64 6.25 -2.57
C GLY A 33 0.01 6.49 -1.22
N GLY A 34 -0.02 7.77 -0.88
CA GLY A 34 -0.66 8.32 0.30
C GLY A 34 -1.89 9.15 -0.03
N THR A 35 -2.44 9.73 1.01
CA THR A 35 -3.37 10.85 0.94
C THR A 35 -2.59 12.12 1.23
N ASP A 36 -2.90 13.21 0.55
CA ASP A 36 -2.43 14.53 0.98
C ASP A 36 -3.09 14.86 2.33
N ASP A 37 -2.47 15.74 3.14
CA ASP A 37 -3.10 16.24 4.36
C ASP A 37 -4.45 16.89 4.04
N ASP A 38 -4.56 17.51 2.87
CA ASP A 38 -5.79 18.08 2.34
C ASP A 38 -6.81 17.05 1.86
N ASP A 39 -6.39 15.80 1.59
CA ASP A 39 -7.27 14.66 1.25
C ASP A 39 -7.87 13.98 2.50
N THR A 40 -7.50 14.42 3.67
CA THR A 40 -8.03 13.90 4.93
C THR A 40 -9.36 14.57 5.25
N ILE A 41 -10.37 13.78 5.64
CA ILE A 41 -11.64 14.33 6.15
C ILE A 41 -11.37 14.95 7.51
N GLU A 42 -10.99 16.22 7.54
CA GLU A 42 -10.94 16.98 8.78
C GLU A 42 -12.31 17.56 9.09
N THR A 43 -12.75 17.31 10.31
CA THR A 43 -13.99 17.88 10.82
C THR A 43 -13.77 19.35 11.16
N GLY A 44 -14.19 20.27 10.30
CA GLY A 44 -14.66 21.55 10.78
C GLY A 44 -13.91 22.81 10.42
N VAL A 45 -13.05 22.89 9.42
CA VAL A 45 -12.61 24.18 8.87
C VAL A 45 -12.63 24.17 7.34
N ASP A 46 -13.56 24.93 6.85
CA ASP A 46 -14.06 24.99 5.50
C ASP A 46 -13.29 26.01 4.67
N THR A 47 -12.09 25.71 4.19
CA THR A 47 -11.42 26.63 3.26
C THR A 47 -10.68 25.98 2.10
N TYR A 48 -10.40 24.70 2.11
CA TYR A 48 -9.75 24.00 0.99
C TYR A 48 -10.55 22.77 0.59
N LYS A 49 -10.89 22.66 -0.69
CA LYS A 49 -11.45 21.42 -1.24
C LYS A 49 -10.28 20.63 -1.79
N PRO A 50 -9.87 19.52 -1.14
CA PRO A 50 -8.84 18.66 -1.68
C PRO A 50 -9.25 18.18 -3.06
N ARG A 51 -8.26 17.98 -3.93
CA ARG A 51 -8.52 17.43 -5.26
C ARG A 51 -8.99 15.99 -5.13
N MET A 52 -10.24 15.76 -5.51
CA MET A 52 -10.80 14.42 -5.56
C MET A 52 -10.10 13.60 -6.66
N ILE A 53 -9.76 12.35 -6.37
CA ILE A 53 -9.28 11.40 -7.37
C ILE A 53 -10.44 11.09 -8.32
N THR A 54 -10.19 11.25 -9.61
CA THR A 54 -11.17 11.05 -10.67
C THR A 54 -10.76 9.94 -11.62
N LYS A 55 -11.63 9.62 -12.56
CA LYS A 55 -11.39 8.62 -13.61
C LYS A 55 -10.23 8.99 -14.54
N ASP A 56 -9.85 10.27 -14.60
CA ASP A 56 -8.67 10.71 -15.36
C ASP A 56 -7.36 10.27 -14.66
N ASP A 57 -7.39 10.14 -13.35
CA ASP A 57 -6.24 9.69 -12.55
C ASP A 57 -6.15 8.17 -12.52
N PHE A 58 -7.21 7.50 -12.01
CA PHE A 58 -7.24 6.04 -11.80
C PHE A 58 -8.60 5.45 -12.13
N ASP A 59 -8.59 4.20 -12.56
CA ASP A 59 -9.81 3.43 -12.81
C ASP A 59 -10.34 2.81 -11.52
N THR A 60 -9.43 2.45 -10.62
CA THR A 60 -9.71 1.74 -9.37
C THR A 60 -8.78 2.21 -8.27
N VAL A 61 -9.30 2.33 -7.05
CA VAL A 61 -8.50 2.72 -5.86
C VAL A 61 -8.78 1.76 -4.72
N VAL A 62 -7.72 1.31 -4.07
CA VAL A 62 -7.77 0.60 -2.79
C VAL A 62 -7.33 1.56 -1.69
N THR A 63 -8.24 1.94 -0.82
CA THR A 63 -8.01 2.90 0.27
C THR A 63 -7.93 2.18 1.62
N LEU A 64 -6.77 2.29 2.28
CA LEU A 64 -6.46 1.61 3.54
C LEU A 64 -6.37 2.57 4.74
N TYR A 65 -6.89 3.78 4.56
CA TYR A 65 -6.94 4.81 5.57
C TYR A 65 -8.37 5.33 5.71
N SER A 66 -8.96 5.16 6.91
CA SER A 66 -10.38 5.44 7.13
C SER A 66 -10.78 6.91 6.92
N TRP A 67 -9.84 7.83 7.16
CA TRP A 67 -10.06 9.28 7.06
C TRP A 67 -9.78 9.86 5.67
N ALA A 68 -9.29 9.03 4.73
CA ALA A 68 -9.09 9.47 3.35
C ALA A 68 -10.41 9.94 2.73
N GLN A 69 -10.38 11.04 1.97
CA GLN A 69 -11.51 11.46 1.18
C GLN A 69 -11.97 10.34 0.23
N PRO A 70 -13.27 10.16 0.03
CA PRO A 70 -13.78 9.32 -1.04
C PRO A 70 -13.28 9.78 -2.40
N VAL A 71 -13.12 8.84 -3.32
CA VAL A 71 -12.85 9.13 -4.72
C VAL A 71 -14.13 9.57 -5.44
N ASP A 72 -13.99 10.09 -6.66
CA ASP A 72 -15.13 10.37 -7.53
C ASP A 72 -15.99 9.11 -7.75
N TRP A 73 -17.30 9.25 -7.81
CA TRP A 73 -18.25 8.15 -7.91
C TRP A 73 -18.11 7.29 -9.19
N LEU A 74 -17.40 7.77 -10.21
CA LEU A 74 -17.05 7.01 -11.41
C LEU A 74 -15.82 6.11 -11.23
N VAL A 75 -15.06 6.29 -10.16
CA VAL A 75 -13.90 5.46 -9.82
C VAL A 75 -14.35 4.31 -8.94
N GLU A 76 -13.95 3.10 -9.25
CA GLU A 76 -14.23 1.95 -8.40
C GLU A 76 -13.36 2.01 -7.16
N GLU A 77 -13.93 2.06 -5.96
CA GLU A 77 -13.17 2.13 -4.71
C GLU A 77 -13.49 0.96 -3.78
N VAL A 78 -12.44 0.29 -3.29
CA VAL A 78 -12.49 -0.61 -2.15
C VAL A 78 -11.84 0.07 -0.95
N ARG A 79 -12.54 0.13 0.18
CA ARG A 79 -12.04 0.73 1.42
C ARG A 79 -11.93 -0.32 2.51
N TYR A 80 -10.73 -0.42 3.08
CA TYR A 80 -10.48 -1.26 4.24
C TYR A 80 -9.47 -0.54 5.15
N GLY A 81 -9.97 0.17 6.15
CA GLY A 81 -9.12 0.85 7.14
C GLY A 81 -8.64 -0.11 8.22
N PHE A 82 -7.35 -0.15 8.46
CA PHE A 82 -6.74 -0.84 9.59
C PHE A 82 -5.58 -0.05 10.17
N TYR A 83 -5.17 -0.42 11.39
CA TYR A 83 -4.10 0.30 12.07
C TYR A 83 -2.72 -0.08 11.53
N ASP A 84 -1.84 0.92 11.47
CA ASP A 84 -0.40 0.73 11.24
C ASP A 84 0.26 0.35 12.56
N SER A 85 0.12 -0.90 12.97
CA SER A 85 0.52 -1.39 14.28
C SER A 85 1.07 -2.81 14.19
N GLU A 86 1.13 -3.50 15.32
CA GLU A 86 1.48 -4.91 15.39
C GLU A 86 0.44 -5.79 14.68
N ILE A 87 0.89 -6.91 14.13
CA ILE A 87 0.07 -7.79 13.28
C ILE A 87 -1.12 -8.45 14.00
N GLY A 88 -1.11 -8.52 15.32
CA GLY A 88 -2.16 -9.21 16.10
C GLY A 88 -3.56 -8.59 16.01
N HIS A 89 -3.68 -7.39 15.46
CA HIS A 89 -4.96 -6.67 15.31
C HIS A 89 -5.40 -6.51 13.85
N ILE A 90 -4.73 -7.17 12.91
CA ILE A 90 -5.00 -7.04 11.49
C ILE A 90 -5.75 -8.28 10.99
N ASP A 91 -6.87 -8.05 10.33
CA ASP A 91 -7.54 -9.11 9.55
C ASP A 91 -6.80 -9.31 8.22
N PHE A 92 -5.85 -10.23 8.22
CA PHE A 92 -5.07 -10.54 7.02
C PHE A 92 -5.91 -11.11 5.88
N SER A 93 -7.04 -11.74 6.17
CA SER A 93 -7.95 -12.19 5.12
C SER A 93 -8.55 -11.01 4.36
N ALA A 94 -8.79 -9.88 5.02
CA ALA A 94 -9.21 -8.65 4.36
C ALA A 94 -8.07 -7.98 3.57
N VAL A 95 -6.84 -8.03 4.09
CA VAL A 95 -5.64 -7.59 3.34
C VAL A 95 -5.47 -8.40 2.06
N GLU A 96 -5.61 -9.72 2.13
CA GLU A 96 -5.52 -10.60 0.97
C GLU A 96 -6.64 -10.32 -0.03
N ARG A 97 -7.89 -10.15 0.41
CA ARG A 97 -9.01 -9.78 -0.48
C ARG A 97 -8.78 -8.44 -1.17
N ALA A 98 -8.22 -7.45 -0.46
CA ALA A 98 -7.86 -6.17 -1.06
C ALA A 98 -6.76 -6.32 -2.13
N ALA A 99 -5.77 -7.17 -1.87
CA ALA A 99 -4.72 -7.50 -2.82
C ALA A 99 -5.25 -8.28 -4.02
N ASP A 100 -6.15 -9.25 -3.81
CA ASP A 100 -6.80 -9.99 -4.90
C ASP A 100 -7.58 -9.05 -5.82
N PHE A 101 -8.38 -8.17 -5.23
CA PHE A 101 -9.13 -7.18 -5.98
C PHE A 101 -8.20 -6.28 -6.82
N ALA A 102 -7.16 -5.73 -6.21
CA ALA A 102 -6.19 -4.88 -6.91
C ALA A 102 -5.47 -5.65 -8.03
N TYR A 103 -5.04 -6.88 -7.75
CA TYR A 103 -4.36 -7.73 -8.73
C TYR A 103 -5.26 -8.01 -9.95
N GLN A 104 -6.49 -8.45 -9.74
CA GLN A 104 -7.43 -8.74 -10.83
C GLN A 104 -7.74 -7.49 -11.66
N ALA A 105 -7.97 -6.36 -11.01
CA ALA A 105 -8.22 -5.10 -11.69
C ALA A 105 -7.01 -4.66 -12.53
N TRP A 106 -5.79 -4.74 -11.97
CA TRP A 106 -4.55 -4.42 -12.70
C TRP A 106 -4.33 -5.36 -13.89
N LYS A 107 -4.48 -6.66 -13.71
CA LYS A 107 -4.33 -7.65 -14.81
C LYS A 107 -5.40 -7.51 -15.90
N SER A 108 -6.53 -6.87 -15.59
CA SER A 108 -7.54 -6.49 -16.60
C SER A 108 -7.21 -5.20 -17.38
N GLY A 109 -6.05 -4.59 -17.11
CA GLY A 109 -5.57 -3.37 -17.78
C GLY A 109 -6.03 -2.06 -17.16
N LYS A 110 -6.62 -2.09 -15.96
CA LYS A 110 -7.01 -0.88 -15.21
C LYS A 110 -5.79 -0.22 -14.56
N ARG A 111 -5.83 1.11 -14.45
CA ARG A 111 -4.88 1.89 -13.62
C ARG A 111 -5.33 1.84 -12.17
N ILE A 112 -4.49 1.30 -11.31
CA ILE A 112 -4.80 1.04 -9.90
C ILE A 112 -3.93 1.89 -8.99
N LEU A 113 -4.55 2.56 -8.01
CA LEU A 113 -3.86 3.16 -6.88
C LEU A 113 -4.17 2.37 -5.61
N ILE A 114 -3.13 1.96 -4.89
CA ILE A 114 -3.23 1.43 -3.53
C ILE A 114 -2.70 2.52 -2.60
N ARG A 115 -3.56 3.07 -1.74
CA ARG A 115 -3.23 4.21 -0.87
C ARG A 115 -3.54 3.96 0.60
N CYS A 116 -2.72 4.54 1.47
CA CYS A 116 -3.04 4.76 2.89
C CYS A 116 -2.76 6.23 3.25
N GLN A 117 -2.51 6.56 4.48
CA GLN A 117 -2.21 7.95 4.87
C GLN A 117 -0.91 8.44 4.21
N ALA A 118 0.24 7.87 4.55
CA ALA A 118 1.55 8.30 4.03
C ALA A 118 1.99 7.52 2.77
N GLY A 119 1.35 6.40 2.46
CA GLY A 119 1.80 5.54 1.37
C GLY A 119 3.10 4.79 1.66
N ILE A 120 3.33 4.41 2.93
CA ILE A 120 4.59 3.83 3.42
C ILE A 120 4.39 2.41 3.97
N ASN A 121 3.42 2.18 4.85
CA ASN A 121 3.26 0.90 5.53
C ASN A 121 2.05 0.10 5.04
N ARG A 122 0.82 0.53 5.36
CA ARG A 122 -0.42 -0.21 5.07
C ARG A 122 -0.64 -0.46 3.58
N SER A 123 -0.47 0.56 2.75
CA SER A 123 -0.58 0.42 1.30
C SER A 123 0.53 -0.44 0.72
N SER A 124 1.74 -0.35 1.27
CA SER A 124 2.87 -1.17 0.84
C SER A 124 2.72 -2.64 1.24
N LEU A 125 2.06 -2.93 2.38
CA LEU A 125 1.71 -4.29 2.74
C LEU A 125 0.80 -4.93 1.69
N VAL A 126 -0.27 -4.25 1.28
CA VAL A 126 -1.19 -4.74 0.23
C VAL A 126 -0.48 -4.80 -1.12
N MET A 127 0.32 -3.79 -1.48
CA MET A 127 1.10 -3.78 -2.72
C MET A 127 2.07 -4.96 -2.79
N ALA A 128 2.76 -5.29 -1.69
CA ALA A 128 3.65 -6.45 -1.64
C ALA A 128 2.89 -7.75 -1.96
N HIS A 129 1.69 -7.94 -1.40
CA HIS A 129 0.85 -9.10 -1.74
C HIS A 129 0.46 -9.12 -3.22
N VAL A 130 0.15 -7.97 -3.84
CA VAL A 130 -0.12 -7.88 -5.28
C VAL A 130 1.09 -8.32 -6.09
N LEU A 131 2.29 -7.84 -5.74
CA LEU A 131 3.53 -8.21 -6.41
C LEU A 131 3.87 -9.69 -6.22
N MET A 132 3.66 -10.24 -5.00
CA MET A 132 3.87 -11.66 -4.73
C MET A 132 2.91 -12.56 -5.55
N LYS A 133 1.67 -12.14 -5.78
CA LYS A 133 0.76 -12.80 -6.72
C LYS A 133 1.27 -12.77 -8.16
N ASP A 134 2.04 -11.75 -8.52
CA ASP A 134 2.72 -11.64 -9.83
C ASP A 134 4.12 -12.28 -9.84
N ARG A 135 4.39 -13.18 -8.88
CA ARG A 135 5.59 -14.02 -8.75
C ARG A 135 6.85 -13.34 -8.23
N TYR A 136 6.77 -12.14 -7.68
CA TYR A 136 7.86 -11.57 -6.91
C TYR A 136 7.99 -12.30 -5.57
N THR A 137 9.20 -12.50 -5.09
CA THR A 137 9.43 -12.84 -3.68
C THR A 137 9.13 -11.63 -2.80
N ALA A 138 8.91 -11.85 -1.52
CA ALA A 138 8.71 -10.74 -0.57
C ALA A 138 9.88 -9.74 -0.62
N ARG A 139 11.12 -10.23 -0.70
CA ARG A 139 12.33 -9.39 -0.84
C ARG A 139 12.29 -8.54 -2.10
N GLU A 140 12.04 -9.15 -3.26
CA GLU A 140 12.00 -8.44 -4.54
C GLU A 140 10.88 -7.38 -4.54
N ALA A 141 9.72 -7.68 -3.97
CA ALA A 141 8.61 -6.74 -3.84
C ALA A 141 8.99 -5.53 -2.97
N ILE A 142 9.64 -5.76 -1.83
CA ILE A 142 10.10 -4.71 -0.92
C ILE A 142 11.15 -3.84 -1.60
N ASP A 143 12.15 -4.45 -2.23
CA ASP A 143 13.25 -3.74 -2.90
C ASP A 143 12.71 -2.89 -4.07
N LEU A 144 11.81 -3.43 -4.88
CA LEU A 144 11.16 -2.72 -5.98
C LEU A 144 10.37 -1.48 -5.49
N MET A 145 9.55 -1.64 -4.46
CA MET A 145 8.79 -0.53 -3.90
C MET A 145 9.70 0.56 -3.32
N ARG A 146 10.80 0.16 -2.67
CA ARG A 146 11.79 1.11 -2.13
C ARG A 146 12.53 1.86 -3.22
N GLU A 147 12.90 1.18 -4.30
CA GLU A 147 13.51 1.81 -5.47
C GLU A 147 12.58 2.82 -6.13
N LYS A 148 11.31 2.45 -6.33
CA LYS A 148 10.36 3.26 -7.10
C LYS A 148 9.73 4.40 -6.29
N ARG A 149 9.65 4.28 -4.97
CA ARG A 149 8.97 5.26 -4.13
C ARG A 149 9.88 5.91 -3.08
N SER A 150 10.31 5.15 -2.09
CA SER A 150 11.11 5.68 -0.97
C SER A 150 11.71 4.55 -0.15
N LYS A 151 12.92 4.76 0.35
CA LYS A 151 13.56 3.84 1.31
C LYS A 151 12.75 3.63 2.59
N ALA A 152 11.80 4.53 2.90
CA ALA A 152 10.90 4.42 4.04
C ALA A 152 9.79 3.38 3.86
N VAL A 153 9.58 2.86 2.65
CA VAL A 153 8.54 1.84 2.39
C VAL A 153 8.74 0.64 3.32
N LEU A 154 7.65 0.24 3.98
CA LEU A 154 7.64 -0.83 4.99
C LEU A 154 8.59 -0.53 6.16
N LEU A 155 8.49 0.69 6.71
CA LEU A 155 9.15 1.07 7.95
C LEU A 155 8.64 0.23 9.14
N ASN A 156 7.39 -0.21 9.08
CA ASN A 156 6.80 -1.12 10.07
C ASN A 156 7.43 -2.53 9.94
N LYS A 157 8.32 -2.87 10.86
CA LYS A 157 9.04 -4.15 10.85
C LYS A 157 8.11 -5.36 10.94
N HIS A 158 7.00 -5.24 11.66
CA HIS A 158 6.02 -6.33 11.78
C HIS A 158 5.41 -6.71 10.43
N PHE A 159 5.24 -5.75 9.52
CA PHE A 159 4.77 -6.01 8.16
C PHE A 159 5.84 -6.70 7.32
N VAL A 160 7.11 -6.31 7.47
CA VAL A 160 8.23 -6.99 6.80
C VAL A 160 8.32 -8.43 7.25
N ASP A 161 8.29 -8.68 8.57
CA ASP A 161 8.36 -10.02 9.14
C ASP A 161 7.22 -10.91 8.63
N TYR A 162 6.00 -10.36 8.59
CA TYR A 162 4.84 -11.07 8.08
C TYR A 162 5.00 -11.45 6.61
N LEU A 163 5.46 -10.53 5.75
CA LEU A 163 5.66 -10.79 4.32
C LEU A 163 6.70 -11.87 4.07
N VAL A 164 7.83 -11.81 4.77
CA VAL A 164 8.89 -12.82 4.64
C VAL A 164 8.42 -14.20 5.10
N MET A 165 7.68 -14.26 6.21
CA MET A 165 7.09 -15.52 6.69
C MET A 165 6.04 -16.08 5.70
N SER A 166 5.28 -15.21 5.06
CA SER A 166 4.27 -15.62 4.07
C SER A 166 4.90 -16.18 2.78
N ASP A 167 6.10 -15.70 2.43
CA ASP A 167 6.84 -16.17 1.26
C ASP A 167 7.45 -17.57 1.48
N GLU A 168 7.77 -17.92 2.75
CA GLU A 168 8.31 -19.23 3.11
C GLU A 168 7.25 -20.37 3.09
N VAL A 169 5.96 -20.03 3.12
CA VAL A 169 4.87 -21.01 3.04
C VAL A 169 4.52 -21.21 1.57
N PRO A 170 4.77 -22.41 0.99
CA PRO A 170 4.37 -22.66 -0.38
C PRO A 170 2.86 -22.48 -0.51
N LEU A 171 2.43 -21.55 -1.36
CA LEU A 171 1.05 -21.52 -1.81
C LEU A 171 0.79 -22.88 -2.46
N GLU A 172 -0.10 -23.69 -1.88
CA GLU A 172 -0.62 -24.87 -2.56
C GLU A 172 -1.21 -24.38 -3.89
N ARG A 173 -0.54 -24.75 -4.97
CA ARG A 173 -0.87 -24.36 -6.34
C ARG A 173 -1.84 -25.38 -6.95
#